data_a42e104dca51339229a18edd284c8d02
#
_entry.id   a42e104dca51339229a18edd284c8d02
#
_cell.length_a   1.000
_cell.length_b   1.000
_cell.length_c   1.000
_cell.angle_alpha   90.00
_cell.angle_beta   90.00
_cell.angle_gamma   90.00
#
_symmetry.space_group_name_H-M   'P 1'
#
loop_
_entity.id
_entity.type
_entity.pdbx_description
1 polymer ?
#
loop_
_entity_poly.entity_id
_entity_poly.type
_entity_poly.pdbx_seq_one_letter_code
_entity_poly.pdbx_strand_id
1 'polypeptide(L)'
;ITGLGKAIAPVSAVLATALTTSTKSASDFQNGMAKMSTLFDTSKTSVSDLSKEFLTLSNKTGLSASELAEAGYQALSAGQSVDKVGKFVETAGNLAKAGFTSTTTAVDVLTTAMNAYGKSAGSADQIANKLVRTQNLGKTTVDELASAMGKVIPTASSMGVNINNLTSGYVSLTKQGIATAEATTYMNSMFNELGDSGTTLGGVIKEKTGKSFQECMNSGMSLADVLQITKQYADENGIAYNELWSSAEAG
;
A
#
# COMPACT_ATOMS: atom_id res chain seq x y z
N ILE A 1 18.07 -14.03 25.66
CA ILE A 1 18.56 -15.21 24.91
C ILE A 1 17.86 -16.48 25.40
N THR A 2 17.55 -16.63 26.70
CA THR A 2 16.81 -17.80 27.25
C THR A 2 15.35 -17.90 26.81
N GLY A 3 14.70 -16.80 26.37
CA GLY A 3 13.34 -16.79 25.84
C GLY A 3 13.23 -17.36 24.42
N LEU A 4 14.24 -17.19 23.59
CA LEU A 4 14.24 -17.66 22.19
C LEU A 4 14.24 -19.19 22.10
N GLY A 5 14.98 -19.86 22.99
CA GLY A 5 15.04 -21.33 23.03
C GLY A 5 13.71 -22.00 23.43
N LYS A 6 12.90 -21.34 24.28
CA LYS A 6 11.58 -21.85 24.67
C LYS A 6 10.51 -21.62 23.60
N ALA A 7 10.63 -20.59 22.77
CA ALA A 7 9.72 -20.30 21.68
C ALA A 7 9.93 -21.23 20.45
N ILE A 8 11.16 -21.70 20.24
CA ILE A 8 11.51 -22.53 19.07
C ILE A 8 11.07 -24.02 19.26
N ALA A 9 11.12 -24.53 20.48
CA ALA A 9 10.80 -25.94 20.74
C ALA A 9 9.38 -26.36 20.30
N PRO A 10 8.28 -25.62 20.57
CA PRO A 10 6.94 -25.96 20.10
C PRO A 10 6.80 -25.82 18.57
N VAL A 11 7.56 -24.93 17.93
CA VAL A 11 7.54 -24.80 16.45
C VAL A 11 8.14 -26.04 15.79
N SER A 12 9.20 -26.58 16.34
CA SER A 12 9.85 -27.82 15.85
C SER A 12 8.93 -29.03 15.88
N ALA A 13 8.10 -29.16 16.92
CA ALA A 13 7.16 -30.26 17.06
C ALA A 13 6.01 -30.21 16.03
N VAL A 14 5.51 -29.01 15.71
CA VAL A 14 4.46 -28.81 14.69
C VAL A 14 5.00 -29.14 13.28
N LEU A 15 6.26 -28.81 13.01
CA LEU A 15 6.88 -29.01 11.70
C LEU A 15 7.20 -30.48 11.40
N ALA A 16 7.55 -31.28 12.40
CA ALA A 16 7.84 -32.67 12.23
C ALA A 16 6.67 -33.48 11.63
N THR A 17 5.44 -33.00 11.77
CA THR A 17 4.23 -33.64 11.24
C THR A 17 3.76 -33.08 9.89
N ALA A 18 4.25 -31.91 9.45
CA ALA A 18 3.67 -31.18 8.31
C ALA A 18 4.58 -31.03 7.09
N LEU A 19 5.89 -31.15 7.25
CA LEU A 19 6.86 -30.92 6.17
C LEU A 19 7.69 -32.19 5.88
N THR A 20 7.21 -33.03 4.97
CA THR A 20 7.92 -34.22 4.52
C THR A 20 8.89 -33.95 3.35
N THR A 21 9.01 -32.74 2.84
CA THR A 21 9.62 -32.51 1.52
C THR A 21 10.99 -31.82 1.49
N SER A 22 11.46 -31.09 2.48
CA SER A 22 12.88 -30.75 2.61
C SER A 22 13.23 -30.18 3.97
N THR A 23 14.36 -30.59 4.53
CA THR A 23 14.93 -30.08 5.78
C THR A 23 15.22 -28.58 5.72
N LYS A 24 15.58 -28.06 4.54
CA LYS A 24 15.84 -26.62 4.33
C LYS A 24 14.57 -25.78 4.47
N SER A 25 13.49 -26.13 3.77
CA SER A 25 12.22 -25.39 3.85
C SER A 25 11.63 -25.41 5.25
N ALA A 26 11.81 -26.51 5.99
CA ALA A 26 11.40 -26.61 7.38
C ALA A 26 12.22 -25.66 8.27
N SER A 27 13.54 -25.61 8.08
CA SER A 27 14.44 -24.72 8.81
C SER A 27 14.14 -23.25 8.51
N ASP A 28 13.92 -22.89 7.24
CA ASP A 28 13.61 -21.52 6.84
C ASP A 28 12.28 -21.04 7.45
N PHE A 29 11.26 -21.92 7.46
CA PHE A 29 10.00 -21.60 8.14
C PHE A 29 10.17 -21.45 9.66
N GLN A 30 10.92 -22.33 10.32
CA GLN A 30 11.22 -22.21 11.76
C GLN A 30 11.91 -20.89 12.08
N ASN A 31 12.90 -20.50 11.27
CA ASN A 31 13.63 -19.26 11.43
C ASN A 31 12.70 -18.04 11.23
N GLY A 32 11.80 -18.09 10.25
CA GLY A 32 10.78 -17.08 10.02
C GLY A 32 9.85 -16.91 11.23
N MET A 33 9.32 -18.01 11.74
CA MET A 33 8.45 -18.00 12.92
C MET A 33 9.20 -17.53 14.19
N ALA A 34 10.47 -17.88 14.34
CA ALA A 34 11.30 -17.41 15.43
C ALA A 34 11.54 -15.89 15.35
N LYS A 35 11.79 -15.35 14.15
CA LYS A 35 11.87 -13.90 13.94
C LYS A 35 10.52 -13.22 14.28
N MET A 36 9.41 -13.73 13.77
CA MET A 36 8.07 -13.20 14.09
C MET A 36 7.82 -13.16 15.59
N SER A 37 8.20 -14.19 16.34
CA SER A 37 7.96 -14.30 17.78
C SER A 37 8.69 -13.23 18.59
N THR A 38 9.68 -12.53 18.02
CA THR A 38 10.35 -11.40 18.67
C THR A 38 9.53 -10.11 18.65
N LEU A 39 8.46 -10.06 17.85
CA LEU A 39 7.64 -8.86 17.62
C LEU A 39 6.34 -8.84 18.42
N PHE A 40 6.03 -9.89 19.19
CA PHE A 40 4.82 -9.96 20.00
C PHE A 40 5.06 -10.69 21.31
N ASP A 41 4.11 -10.54 22.25
CA ASP A 41 4.13 -11.18 23.57
C ASP A 41 3.77 -12.67 23.44
N THR A 42 4.78 -13.54 23.49
CA THR A 42 4.59 -15.01 23.38
C THR A 42 3.88 -15.65 24.58
N SER A 43 3.67 -14.91 25.67
CA SER A 43 2.85 -15.37 26.80
C SER A 43 1.34 -15.24 26.51
N LYS A 44 0.97 -14.35 25.58
CA LYS A 44 -0.42 -14.10 25.16
C LYS A 44 -0.78 -14.79 23.85
N THR A 45 0.18 -14.93 22.95
CA THR A 45 -0.04 -15.54 21.63
C THR A 45 0.88 -16.74 21.46
N SER A 46 0.29 -17.91 21.21
CA SER A 46 1.01 -19.15 21.01
C SER A 46 1.71 -19.17 19.67
N VAL A 47 3.06 -19.24 19.68
CA VAL A 47 3.86 -19.41 18.45
C VAL A 47 3.49 -20.71 17.71
N SER A 48 3.14 -21.79 18.46
CA SER A 48 2.71 -23.05 17.89
C SER A 48 1.40 -22.90 17.10
N ASP A 49 0.43 -22.19 17.63
CA ASP A 49 -0.87 -22.03 16.97
C ASP A 49 -0.76 -21.10 15.77
N LEU A 50 0.02 -20.02 15.88
CA LEU A 50 0.35 -19.16 14.74
C LEU A 50 1.11 -19.95 13.64
N SER A 51 2.01 -20.86 14.00
CA SER A 51 2.70 -21.72 13.04
C SER A 51 1.72 -22.66 12.30
N LYS A 52 0.74 -23.23 12.99
CA LYS A 52 -0.31 -24.05 12.35
C LYS A 52 -1.17 -23.22 11.39
N GLU A 53 -1.50 -21.98 11.78
CA GLU A 53 -2.23 -21.05 10.92
C GLU A 53 -1.46 -20.78 9.62
N PHE A 54 -0.17 -20.47 9.71
CA PHE A 54 0.67 -20.20 8.55
C PHE A 54 0.88 -21.43 7.66
N LEU A 55 0.97 -22.63 8.22
CA LEU A 55 0.97 -23.88 7.45
C LEU A 55 -0.36 -24.11 6.73
N THR A 56 -1.48 -23.80 7.40
CA THR A 56 -2.81 -23.87 6.79
C THR A 56 -2.94 -22.86 5.65
N LEU A 57 -2.45 -21.63 5.84
CA LEU A 57 -2.41 -20.61 4.78
C LEU A 57 -1.53 -21.04 3.60
N SER A 58 -0.38 -21.69 3.84
CA SER A 58 0.47 -22.24 2.79
C SER A 58 -0.28 -23.25 1.93
N ASN A 59 -1.00 -24.18 2.55
CA ASN A 59 -1.83 -25.16 1.84
C ASN A 59 -2.98 -24.50 1.07
N LYS A 60 -3.62 -23.49 1.63
CA LYS A 60 -4.74 -22.76 1.03
C LYS A 60 -4.30 -21.89 -0.14
N THR A 61 -3.20 -21.19 0.02
CA THR A 61 -2.71 -20.24 -0.97
C THR A 61 -1.77 -20.88 -1.99
N GLY A 62 -1.14 -22.02 -1.69
CA GLY A 62 -0.10 -22.63 -2.51
C GLY A 62 1.23 -21.85 -2.49
N LEU A 63 1.37 -20.86 -1.60
CA LEU A 63 2.63 -20.18 -1.33
C LEU A 63 3.43 -20.95 -0.29
N SER A 64 4.77 -20.84 -0.30
CA SER A 64 5.58 -21.56 0.67
C SER A 64 5.36 -21.03 2.08
N ALA A 65 5.39 -21.92 3.09
CA ALA A 65 5.24 -21.51 4.49
C ALA A 65 6.34 -20.52 4.94
N SER A 66 7.56 -20.66 4.42
CA SER A 66 8.67 -19.75 4.69
C SER A 66 8.45 -18.36 4.11
N GLU A 67 7.90 -18.26 2.90
CA GLU A 67 7.52 -16.98 2.28
C GLU A 67 6.43 -16.27 3.09
N LEU A 68 5.40 -17.02 3.50
CA LEU A 68 4.33 -16.47 4.34
C LEU A 68 4.85 -16.02 5.72
N ALA A 69 5.79 -16.77 6.33
CA ALA A 69 6.40 -16.38 7.60
C ALA A 69 7.24 -15.10 7.48
N GLU A 70 7.98 -14.91 6.38
CA GLU A 70 8.70 -13.68 6.12
C GLU A 70 7.73 -12.50 5.91
N ALA A 71 6.67 -12.71 5.13
CA ALA A 71 5.61 -11.72 4.94
C ALA A 71 4.92 -11.36 6.28
N GLY A 72 4.69 -12.33 7.14
CA GLY A 72 4.16 -12.13 8.49
C GLY A 72 5.08 -11.32 9.39
N TYR A 73 6.39 -11.60 9.35
CA TYR A 73 7.39 -10.79 10.06
C TYR A 73 7.35 -9.32 9.61
N GLN A 74 7.32 -9.08 8.31
CA GLN A 74 7.27 -7.71 7.77
C GLN A 74 5.96 -7.01 8.12
N ALA A 75 4.82 -7.72 8.06
CA ALA A 75 3.53 -7.16 8.44
C ALA A 75 3.50 -6.74 9.91
N LEU A 76 3.99 -7.58 10.83
CA LEU A 76 4.10 -7.25 12.24
C LEU A 76 5.08 -6.08 12.49
N SER A 77 6.24 -6.10 11.81
CA SER A 77 7.23 -5.03 11.88
C SER A 77 6.67 -3.68 11.39
N ALA A 78 5.76 -3.72 10.42
CA ALA A 78 5.05 -2.55 9.90
C ALA A 78 3.83 -2.13 10.76
N GLY A 79 3.59 -2.79 11.91
CA GLY A 79 2.57 -2.40 12.87
C GLY A 79 1.24 -3.16 12.76
N GLN A 80 1.16 -4.23 11.95
CA GLN A 80 -0.02 -5.11 11.98
C GLN A 80 -0.08 -5.86 13.32
N SER A 81 -1.29 -6.04 13.85
CA SER A 81 -1.47 -6.80 15.08
C SER A 81 -1.39 -8.31 14.86
N VAL A 82 -0.85 -9.04 15.84
CA VAL A 82 -0.61 -10.49 15.73
C VAL A 82 -1.89 -11.29 15.52
N ASP A 83 -3.01 -10.85 16.09
CA ASP A 83 -4.34 -11.46 15.93
C ASP A 83 -4.91 -11.33 14.50
N LYS A 84 -4.37 -10.41 13.69
CA LYS A 84 -4.81 -10.16 12.30
C LYS A 84 -3.76 -10.52 11.26
N VAL A 85 -2.55 -10.87 11.69
CA VAL A 85 -1.42 -11.06 10.78
C VAL A 85 -1.68 -12.19 9.78
N GLY A 86 -2.28 -13.30 10.18
CA GLY A 86 -2.60 -14.40 9.28
C GLY A 86 -3.55 -13.97 8.16
N LYS A 87 -4.65 -13.29 8.51
CA LYS A 87 -5.60 -12.76 7.51
C LYS A 87 -4.95 -11.70 6.60
N PHE A 88 -4.11 -10.84 7.15
CA PHE A 88 -3.40 -9.85 6.37
C PHE A 88 -2.43 -10.49 5.37
N VAL A 89 -1.66 -11.49 5.80
CA VAL A 89 -0.72 -12.24 4.95
C VAL A 89 -1.46 -13.04 3.88
N GLU A 90 -2.63 -13.61 4.20
CA GLU A 90 -3.50 -14.23 3.19
C GLU A 90 -3.88 -13.24 2.09
N THR A 91 -4.31 -12.05 2.48
CA THR A 91 -4.66 -10.98 1.52
C THR A 91 -3.46 -10.56 0.67
N ALA A 92 -2.29 -10.37 1.30
CA ALA A 92 -1.05 -10.05 0.59
C ALA A 92 -0.62 -11.15 -0.39
N GLY A 93 -0.73 -12.41 0.01
CA GLY A 93 -0.46 -13.56 -0.87
C GLY A 93 -1.41 -13.65 -2.07
N ASN A 94 -2.70 -13.38 -1.85
CA ASN A 94 -3.67 -13.31 -2.94
C ASN A 94 -3.40 -12.13 -3.88
N LEU A 95 -3.03 -10.96 -3.34
CA LEU A 95 -2.62 -9.82 -4.13
C LEU A 95 -1.37 -10.10 -4.95
N ALA A 96 -0.37 -10.76 -4.35
CA ALA A 96 0.87 -11.14 -5.03
C ALA A 96 0.60 -12.01 -6.25
N LYS A 97 -0.29 -13.00 -6.12
CA LYS A 97 -0.70 -13.87 -7.24
C LYS A 97 -1.48 -13.13 -8.31
N ALA A 98 -2.49 -12.35 -7.92
CA ALA A 98 -3.33 -11.62 -8.87
C ALA A 98 -2.53 -10.51 -9.59
N GLY A 99 -1.53 -9.96 -8.94
CA GLY A 99 -0.72 -8.84 -9.42
C GLY A 99 0.63 -9.26 -10.01
N PHE A 100 0.93 -10.55 -10.06
CA PHE A 100 2.22 -11.09 -10.55
C PHE A 100 3.44 -10.46 -9.83
N THR A 101 3.33 -10.26 -8.52
CA THR A 101 4.39 -9.70 -7.67
C THR A 101 4.75 -10.65 -6.51
N SER A 102 5.70 -10.27 -5.66
CA SER A 102 6.04 -11.04 -4.46
C SER A 102 5.08 -10.74 -3.30
N THR A 103 4.92 -11.72 -2.39
CA THR A 103 4.12 -11.51 -1.17
C THR A 103 4.70 -10.38 -0.30
N THR A 104 6.01 -10.23 -0.27
CA THR A 104 6.73 -9.14 0.41
C THR A 104 6.37 -7.78 -0.17
N THR A 105 6.42 -7.62 -1.50
CA THR A 105 6.03 -6.39 -2.19
C THR A 105 4.56 -6.05 -1.93
N ALA A 106 3.69 -7.08 -1.91
CA ALA A 106 2.28 -6.89 -1.58
C ALA A 106 2.07 -6.44 -0.13
N VAL A 107 2.82 -7.01 0.83
CA VAL A 107 2.82 -6.54 2.24
C VAL A 107 3.22 -5.08 2.33
N ASP A 108 4.30 -4.69 1.65
CA ASP A 108 4.85 -3.34 1.70
C ASP A 108 3.84 -2.28 1.21
N VAL A 109 3.24 -2.48 0.04
CA VAL A 109 2.24 -1.52 -0.48
C VAL A 109 0.98 -1.47 0.37
N LEU A 110 0.51 -2.61 0.89
CA LEU A 110 -0.68 -2.64 1.75
C LEU A 110 -0.43 -1.94 3.09
N THR A 111 0.71 -2.21 3.74
CA THR A 111 1.07 -1.57 5.01
C THR A 111 1.34 -0.07 4.83
N THR A 112 2.02 0.32 3.76
CA THR A 112 2.25 1.74 3.42
C THR A 112 0.93 2.48 3.27
N ALA A 113 -0.02 1.93 2.50
CA ALA A 113 -1.33 2.54 2.33
C ALA A 113 -2.13 2.59 3.64
N MET A 114 -2.15 1.50 4.40
CA MET A 114 -2.88 1.44 5.68
C MET A 114 -2.29 2.40 6.73
N ASN A 115 -0.97 2.53 6.80
CA ASN A 115 -0.31 3.42 7.74
C ASN A 115 -0.52 4.90 7.38
N ALA A 116 -0.45 5.25 6.09
CA ALA A 116 -0.62 6.63 5.65
C ALA A 116 -2.08 7.11 5.75
N TYR A 117 -3.03 6.29 5.35
CA TYR A 117 -4.46 6.65 5.33
C TYR A 117 -5.23 6.24 6.59
N GLY A 118 -4.65 5.40 7.45
CA GLY A 118 -5.31 4.88 8.64
C GLY A 118 -6.66 4.23 8.31
N LYS A 119 -7.71 4.58 9.06
CA LYS A 119 -9.06 4.02 8.85
C LYS A 119 -9.67 4.38 7.49
N SER A 120 -9.27 5.48 6.87
CA SER A 120 -9.78 5.91 5.56
C SER A 120 -9.24 5.07 4.39
N ALA A 121 -8.15 4.32 4.58
CA ALA A 121 -7.66 3.35 3.60
C ALA A 121 -8.69 2.25 3.28
N GLY A 122 -9.48 1.88 4.28
CA GLY A 122 -10.27 0.65 4.29
C GLY A 122 -9.46 -0.55 4.75
N SER A 123 -9.98 -1.75 4.52
CA SER A 123 -9.28 -3.00 4.84
C SER A 123 -8.19 -3.32 3.81
N ALA A 124 -7.24 -4.19 4.18
CA ALA A 124 -6.22 -4.72 3.26
C ALA A 124 -6.86 -5.33 1.99
N ASP A 125 -7.97 -6.07 2.14
CA ASP A 125 -8.71 -6.64 1.00
C ASP A 125 -9.26 -5.56 0.05
N GLN A 126 -9.76 -4.45 0.61
CA GLN A 126 -10.27 -3.34 -0.20
C GLN A 126 -9.15 -2.63 -0.96
N ILE A 127 -7.99 -2.45 -0.32
CA ILE A 127 -6.81 -1.86 -0.98
C ILE A 127 -6.30 -2.81 -2.07
N ALA A 128 -6.15 -4.10 -1.76
CA ALA A 128 -5.72 -5.12 -2.72
C ALA A 128 -6.62 -5.14 -3.98
N ASN A 129 -7.94 -5.13 -3.78
CA ASN A 129 -8.90 -5.08 -4.89
C ASN A 129 -8.75 -3.80 -5.74
N LYS A 130 -8.46 -2.64 -5.12
CA LYS A 130 -8.20 -1.40 -5.86
C LYS A 130 -6.94 -1.49 -6.70
N LEU A 131 -5.86 -2.07 -6.17
CA LEU A 131 -4.60 -2.24 -6.90
C LEU A 131 -4.77 -3.17 -8.10
N VAL A 132 -5.41 -4.34 -7.92
CA VAL A 132 -5.72 -5.26 -9.03
C VAL A 132 -6.62 -4.59 -10.06
N ARG A 133 -7.64 -3.83 -9.62
CA ARG A 133 -8.50 -3.08 -10.54
C ARG A 133 -7.72 -2.00 -11.31
N THR A 134 -6.77 -1.34 -10.66
CA THR A 134 -5.89 -0.34 -11.30
C THR A 134 -5.03 -0.99 -12.39
N GLN A 135 -4.44 -2.16 -12.10
CA GLN A 135 -3.73 -2.96 -13.10
C GLN A 135 -4.63 -3.35 -14.29
N ASN A 136 -5.86 -3.80 -14.02
CA ASN A 136 -6.78 -4.26 -15.06
C ASN A 136 -7.34 -3.12 -15.94
N LEU A 137 -7.42 -1.92 -15.41
CA LEU A 137 -7.97 -0.75 -16.10
C LEU A 137 -6.89 0.16 -16.67
N GLY A 138 -5.71 0.19 -16.09
CA GLY A 138 -4.55 0.97 -16.52
C GLY A 138 -3.60 0.14 -17.41
N LYS A 139 -2.51 0.77 -17.80
CA LYS A 139 -1.37 0.10 -18.45
C LYS A 139 -0.21 0.03 -17.46
N THR A 140 -0.41 -0.74 -16.38
CA THR A 140 0.49 -0.87 -15.23
C THR A 140 0.35 -2.27 -14.62
N THR A 141 1.22 -2.62 -13.71
CA THR A 141 1.16 -3.86 -12.92
C THR A 141 1.08 -3.54 -11.42
N VAL A 142 0.62 -4.49 -10.60
CA VAL A 142 0.66 -4.32 -9.14
C VAL A 142 2.10 -4.15 -8.64
N ASP A 143 3.06 -4.82 -9.28
CA ASP A 143 4.48 -4.71 -8.93
C ASP A 143 5.03 -3.28 -9.17
N GLU A 144 4.71 -2.70 -10.33
CA GLU A 144 5.05 -1.31 -10.63
C GLU A 144 4.37 -0.32 -9.68
N LEU A 145 3.07 -0.54 -9.39
CA LEU A 145 2.32 0.29 -8.45
C LEU A 145 2.93 0.21 -7.05
N ALA A 146 3.24 -0.99 -6.56
CA ALA A 146 3.83 -1.20 -5.25
C ALA A 146 5.19 -0.49 -5.12
N SER A 147 6.03 -0.60 -6.16
CA SER A 147 7.35 0.04 -6.20
C SER A 147 7.27 1.58 -6.28
N ALA A 148 6.22 2.12 -6.87
CA ALA A 148 6.11 3.56 -7.14
C ALA A 148 5.25 4.31 -6.10
N MET A 149 4.14 3.71 -5.65
CA MET A 149 3.14 4.38 -4.80
C MET A 149 3.68 4.84 -3.44
N GLY A 150 4.69 4.17 -2.89
CA GLY A 150 5.32 4.57 -1.64
C GLY A 150 5.84 6.00 -1.62
N LYS A 151 6.16 6.56 -2.79
CA LYS A 151 6.65 7.95 -2.94
C LYS A 151 5.53 9.00 -2.93
N VAL A 152 4.33 8.65 -3.38
CA VAL A 152 3.21 9.61 -3.53
C VAL A 152 2.14 9.44 -2.45
N ILE A 153 1.99 8.26 -1.87
CA ILE A 153 1.01 7.99 -0.81
C ILE A 153 1.11 8.97 0.36
N PRO A 154 2.31 9.27 0.92
CA PRO A 154 2.43 10.23 2.02
C PRO A 154 1.94 11.62 1.64
N THR A 155 2.33 12.13 0.48
CA THR A 155 1.89 13.44 -0.03
C THR A 155 0.37 13.46 -0.28
N ALA A 156 -0.15 12.46 -1.00
CA ALA A 156 -1.59 12.36 -1.27
C ALA A 156 -2.41 12.30 0.03
N SER A 157 -1.99 11.46 0.98
CA SER A 157 -2.66 11.33 2.28
C SER A 157 -2.63 12.63 3.08
N SER A 158 -1.48 13.31 3.16
CA SER A 158 -1.36 14.59 3.88
C SER A 158 -2.22 15.69 3.28
N MET A 159 -2.46 15.65 1.96
CA MET A 159 -3.32 16.60 1.25
C MET A 159 -4.81 16.20 1.24
N GLY A 160 -5.20 15.11 1.92
CA GLY A 160 -6.58 14.63 1.95
C GLY A 160 -7.03 13.91 0.67
N VAL A 161 -6.12 13.67 -0.27
CA VAL A 161 -6.41 12.91 -1.50
C VAL A 161 -6.55 11.44 -1.14
N ASN A 162 -7.73 10.89 -1.26
CA ASN A 162 -8.01 9.50 -0.91
C ASN A 162 -7.42 8.50 -1.92
N ILE A 163 -7.28 7.25 -1.48
CA ILE A 163 -6.68 6.18 -2.31
C ILE A 163 -7.45 5.91 -3.61
N ASN A 164 -8.75 6.20 -3.69
CA ASN A 164 -9.50 6.03 -4.93
C ASN A 164 -9.08 7.07 -5.97
N ASN A 165 -8.92 8.33 -5.56
CA ASN A 165 -8.42 9.40 -6.44
C ASN A 165 -7.02 9.08 -6.93
N LEU A 166 -6.14 8.61 -6.03
CA LEU A 166 -4.78 8.22 -6.37
C LEU A 166 -4.75 7.08 -7.41
N THR A 167 -5.48 6.00 -7.17
CA THR A 167 -5.53 4.86 -8.11
C THR A 167 -6.20 5.23 -9.43
N SER A 168 -7.19 6.11 -9.43
CA SER A 168 -7.80 6.63 -10.66
C SER A 168 -6.82 7.49 -11.46
N GLY A 169 -5.98 8.27 -10.80
CA GLY A 169 -4.89 9.02 -11.44
C GLY A 169 -3.92 8.08 -12.18
N TYR A 170 -3.50 6.99 -11.54
CA TYR A 170 -2.67 5.97 -12.21
C TYR A 170 -3.35 5.39 -13.45
N VAL A 171 -4.63 5.01 -13.35
CA VAL A 171 -5.37 4.49 -14.51
C VAL A 171 -5.39 5.50 -15.65
N SER A 172 -5.64 6.77 -15.34
CA SER A 172 -5.74 7.83 -16.36
C SER A 172 -4.39 8.09 -17.06
N LEU A 173 -3.32 8.23 -16.29
CA LEU A 173 -2.00 8.54 -16.81
C LEU A 173 -1.38 7.35 -17.57
N THR A 174 -1.47 6.15 -17.00
CA THR A 174 -0.88 4.97 -17.65
C THR A 174 -1.63 4.55 -18.91
N LYS A 175 -2.94 4.77 -19.02
CA LYS A 175 -3.69 4.60 -20.27
C LYS A 175 -3.18 5.49 -21.41
N GLN A 176 -2.68 6.67 -21.08
CA GLN A 176 -2.08 7.58 -22.05
C GLN A 176 -0.64 7.19 -22.43
N GLY A 177 -0.12 6.12 -21.84
CA GLY A 177 1.22 5.61 -22.14
C GLY A 177 2.32 6.15 -21.22
N ILE A 178 1.97 6.91 -20.18
CA ILE A 178 2.91 7.39 -19.18
C ILE A 178 3.29 6.20 -18.28
N ALA A 179 4.59 5.97 -18.08
CA ALA A 179 5.09 4.92 -17.23
C ALA A 179 4.65 5.12 -15.76
N THR A 180 4.41 4.04 -15.02
CA THR A 180 3.91 4.11 -13.64
C THR A 180 4.78 4.95 -12.72
N ALA A 181 6.11 4.84 -12.85
CA ALA A 181 7.06 5.63 -12.06
C ALA A 181 6.99 7.14 -12.41
N GLU A 182 6.80 7.46 -13.68
CA GLU A 182 6.65 8.83 -14.16
C GLU A 182 5.30 9.43 -13.73
N ALA A 183 4.21 8.66 -13.85
CA ALA A 183 2.89 9.03 -13.33
C ALA A 183 2.94 9.34 -11.82
N THR A 184 3.76 8.60 -11.05
CA THR A 184 4.00 8.86 -9.63
C THR A 184 4.64 10.24 -9.42
N THR A 185 5.65 10.58 -10.23
CA THR A 185 6.33 11.88 -10.16
C THR A 185 5.36 13.02 -10.48
N TYR A 186 4.60 12.88 -11.55
CA TYR A 186 3.61 13.87 -11.97
C TYR A 186 2.54 14.12 -10.91
N MET A 187 1.95 13.04 -10.38
CA MET A 187 0.96 13.17 -9.31
C MET A 187 1.55 13.80 -8.04
N ASN A 188 2.77 13.44 -7.67
CA ASN A 188 3.42 14.01 -6.48
C ASN A 188 3.68 15.52 -6.67
N SER A 189 4.19 15.93 -7.83
CA SER A 189 4.37 17.35 -8.17
C SER A 189 3.05 18.10 -8.19
N MET A 190 2.02 17.54 -8.82
CA MET A 190 0.67 18.09 -8.85
C MET A 190 0.10 18.30 -7.44
N PHE A 191 0.19 17.32 -6.55
CA PHE A 191 -0.34 17.46 -5.19
C PHE A 191 0.42 18.50 -4.38
N ASN A 192 1.74 18.58 -4.52
CA ASN A 192 2.55 19.60 -3.85
C ASN A 192 2.16 21.00 -4.34
N GLU A 193 1.97 21.17 -5.63
CA GLU A 193 1.66 22.47 -6.22
C GLU A 193 0.23 22.93 -5.88
N LEU A 194 -0.77 22.03 -5.92
CA LEU A 194 -2.13 22.33 -5.49
C LEU A 194 -2.20 22.62 -3.98
N GLY A 195 -1.34 21.96 -3.19
CA GLY A 195 -1.31 22.10 -1.73
C GLY A 195 -0.59 23.35 -1.22
N ASP A 196 0.26 23.94 -2.02
CA ASP A 196 1.01 25.17 -1.65
C ASP A 196 0.20 26.42 -2.04
N SER A 197 -0.28 27.13 -1.03
CA SER A 197 -1.02 28.40 -1.23
C SER A 197 -0.17 29.54 -1.82
N GLY A 198 1.15 29.37 -1.89
CA GLY A 198 2.07 30.31 -2.54
C GLY A 198 2.17 30.11 -4.05
N THR A 199 1.68 29.01 -4.60
CA THR A 199 1.59 28.77 -6.05
C THR A 199 0.37 29.49 -6.65
N THR A 200 0.40 29.70 -7.96
CA THR A 200 -0.75 30.26 -8.70
C THR A 200 -1.99 29.40 -8.49
N LEU A 201 -1.87 28.07 -8.63
CA LEU A 201 -2.99 27.13 -8.48
C LEU A 201 -3.54 27.08 -7.07
N GLY A 202 -2.68 27.02 -6.05
CA GLY A 202 -3.10 27.06 -4.65
C GLY A 202 -3.83 28.37 -4.33
N GLY A 203 -3.37 29.49 -4.89
CA GLY A 203 -4.02 30.79 -4.81
C GLY A 203 -5.40 30.81 -5.46
N VAL A 204 -5.52 30.29 -6.68
CA VAL A 204 -6.79 30.15 -7.44
C VAL A 204 -7.80 29.30 -6.68
N ILE A 205 -7.38 28.16 -6.14
CA ILE A 205 -8.26 27.29 -5.35
C ILE A 205 -8.82 28.06 -4.16
N LYS A 206 -7.96 28.75 -3.42
CA LYS A 206 -8.36 29.53 -2.25
C LYS A 206 -9.30 30.70 -2.61
N GLU A 207 -9.03 31.40 -3.71
CA GLU A 207 -9.87 32.49 -4.22
C GLU A 207 -11.28 31.97 -4.60
N LYS A 208 -11.34 30.89 -5.38
CA LYS A 208 -12.62 30.39 -5.91
C LYS A 208 -13.44 29.59 -4.89
N THR A 209 -12.80 28.95 -3.91
CA THR A 209 -13.49 28.05 -2.96
C THR A 209 -13.55 28.60 -1.53
N GLY A 210 -12.74 29.58 -1.20
CA GLY A 210 -12.52 30.05 0.18
C GLY A 210 -11.70 29.09 1.04
N LYS A 211 -11.20 28.00 0.48
CA LYS A 211 -10.51 26.88 1.16
C LYS A 211 -9.16 26.60 0.51
N SER A 212 -8.22 26.05 1.29
CA SER A 212 -7.02 25.41 0.74
C SER A 212 -7.39 24.12 0.01
N PHE A 213 -6.47 23.61 -0.83
CA PHE A 213 -6.65 22.31 -1.50
C PHE A 213 -6.96 21.19 -0.51
N GLN A 214 -6.18 21.11 0.59
CA GLN A 214 -6.40 20.12 1.64
C GLN A 214 -7.79 20.23 2.28
N GLU A 215 -8.25 21.45 2.56
CA GLU A 215 -9.60 21.69 3.11
C GLU A 215 -10.70 21.30 2.12
N CYS A 216 -10.49 21.53 0.82
CA CYS A 216 -11.40 21.07 -0.24
C CYS A 216 -11.50 19.53 -0.23
N MET A 217 -10.35 18.83 -0.24
CA MET A 217 -10.33 17.37 -0.20
C MET A 217 -10.99 16.83 1.08
N ASN A 218 -10.67 17.39 2.24
CA ASN A 218 -11.23 16.96 3.53
C ASN A 218 -12.73 17.27 3.66
N SER A 219 -13.24 18.25 2.93
CA SER A 219 -14.69 18.54 2.89
C SER A 219 -15.48 17.64 1.93
N GLY A 220 -14.80 16.68 1.26
CA GLY A 220 -15.42 15.72 0.35
C GLY A 220 -15.51 16.20 -1.12
N MET A 221 -14.89 17.32 -1.46
CA MET A 221 -14.75 17.72 -2.86
C MET A 221 -13.87 16.70 -3.61
N SER A 222 -14.22 16.35 -4.84
CA SER A 222 -13.38 15.44 -5.61
C SER A 222 -12.15 16.15 -6.19
N LEU A 223 -11.07 15.42 -6.43
CA LEU A 223 -9.91 15.96 -7.13
C LEU A 223 -10.30 16.52 -8.51
N ALA A 224 -11.20 15.84 -9.21
CA ALA A 224 -11.70 16.28 -10.51
C ALA A 224 -12.41 17.64 -10.43
N ASP A 225 -13.23 17.88 -9.39
CA ASP A 225 -13.91 19.16 -9.19
C ASP A 225 -12.91 20.29 -8.96
N VAL A 226 -11.85 20.03 -8.17
CA VAL A 226 -10.80 21.05 -7.93
C VAL A 226 -10.04 21.36 -9.21
N LEU A 227 -9.65 20.34 -9.98
CA LEU A 227 -9.00 20.56 -11.29
C LEU A 227 -9.91 21.27 -12.29
N GLN A 228 -11.22 21.02 -12.25
CA GLN A 228 -12.20 21.72 -13.07
C GLN A 228 -12.27 23.22 -12.72
N ILE A 229 -12.25 23.56 -11.43
CA ILE A 229 -12.24 24.95 -10.95
C ILE A 229 -10.99 25.69 -11.48
N THR A 230 -9.82 25.06 -11.39
CA THR A 230 -8.59 25.67 -11.88
C THR A 230 -8.58 25.81 -13.40
N LYS A 231 -9.13 24.82 -14.11
CA LYS A 231 -9.26 24.90 -15.57
C LYS A 231 -10.24 26.00 -15.99
N GLN A 232 -11.39 26.10 -15.32
CA GLN A 232 -12.36 27.16 -15.60
C GLN A 232 -11.76 28.55 -15.36
N TYR A 233 -10.97 28.73 -14.31
CA TYR A 233 -10.25 29.98 -14.07
C TYR A 233 -9.30 30.32 -15.23
N ALA A 234 -8.56 29.35 -15.76
CA ALA A 234 -7.68 29.57 -16.90
C ALA A 234 -8.48 30.02 -18.15
N ASP A 235 -9.57 29.31 -18.44
CA ASP A 235 -10.44 29.60 -19.59
C ASP A 235 -11.08 31.01 -19.46
N GLU A 236 -11.58 31.40 -18.27
CA GLU A 236 -12.17 32.71 -17.99
C GLU A 236 -11.16 33.87 -18.12
N ASN A 237 -9.89 33.63 -17.84
CA ASN A 237 -8.84 34.66 -17.90
C ASN A 237 -7.99 34.60 -19.17
N GLY A 238 -8.31 33.71 -20.11
CA GLY A 238 -7.54 33.56 -21.37
C GLY A 238 -6.10 33.07 -21.15
N ILE A 239 -5.86 32.32 -20.08
CA ILE A 239 -4.56 31.75 -19.72
C ILE A 239 -4.50 30.31 -20.21
N ALA A 240 -3.43 29.89 -20.85
CA ALA A 240 -3.25 28.49 -21.19
C ALA A 240 -3.11 27.66 -19.90
N TYR A 241 -3.84 26.56 -19.80
CA TYR A 241 -3.93 25.79 -18.52
C TYR A 241 -2.56 25.37 -17.99
N ASN A 242 -1.63 24.98 -18.89
CA ASN A 242 -0.26 24.64 -18.52
C ASN A 242 0.55 25.83 -17.96
N GLU A 243 0.17 27.07 -18.24
CA GLU A 243 0.85 28.26 -17.70
C GLU A 243 0.46 28.54 -16.23
N LEU A 244 -0.61 27.90 -15.73
CA LEU A 244 -0.96 27.98 -14.30
C LEU A 244 -0.05 27.11 -13.42
N TRP A 245 0.63 26.15 -14.02
CA TRP A 245 1.51 25.22 -13.32
C TRP A 245 2.92 25.77 -13.25
N SER A 246 3.54 25.66 -12.08
CA SER A 246 4.92 26.14 -11.86
C SER A 246 5.97 25.18 -12.39
N SER A 247 5.62 23.91 -12.55
CA SER A 247 6.49 22.85 -13.09
C SER A 247 5.85 22.12 -14.26
N ALA A 248 6.69 21.70 -15.23
CA ALA A 248 6.22 20.91 -16.36
C ALA A 248 5.74 19.51 -15.98
N GLU A 249 6.19 18.98 -14.83
CA GLU A 249 5.78 17.68 -14.33
C GLU A 249 4.38 17.71 -13.66
N ALA A 250 3.93 18.89 -13.24
CA ALA A 250 2.63 19.04 -12.55
C ALA A 250 1.51 19.38 -13.55
N GLY A 251 1.79 20.11 -14.61
CA GLY A 251 0.87 20.54 -15.68
C GLY A 251 0.94 19.64 -16.88
#